data_204ab8987bed80741ae8d08fa9e66ad3
#
_entry.id   204ab8987bed80741ae8d08fa9e66ad3
#
_cell.length_a   1.000
_cell.length_b   1.000
_cell.length_c   1.000
_cell.angle_alpha   90.00
_cell.angle_beta   90.00
_cell.angle_gamma   90.00
#
_symmetry.space_group_name_H-M   'P 1'
#
loop_
_entity.id
_entity.type
_entity.pdbx_description
1 polymer ?
#
loop_
_entity_poly.entity_id
_entity_poly.type
_entity_poly.pdbx_seq_one_letter_code
_entity_poly.pdbx_strand_id
1 'polypeptide(L)'
;MNEALPVLYERHGEQVAVITLNRPEKKNAINLQMAELIRTYLRQADNDDSVHAIVLAGQPAVFSAGMDINAFHQGELPIVTPEGFGGLIHAQIAKVIIAAVDGIAYGGGFELALACDLIVAGQGARFSFPETGLGLVAAQGRCARLPARVSPYVALDWLLTGRIVDAQEALSHGAISRISEGTAREEALRIAEQIAGKDLAASQTVKAIVRQGLARQEAPSFAFQQGPVERLRQAAARR
;
A
#
# COMPACT_ATOMS: atom_id res chain seq x y z
N MET A 1 -12.11 -24.39 -15.73
CA MET A 1 -10.82 -23.67 -15.84
C MET A 1 -10.47 -23.18 -14.45
N ASN A 2 -9.31 -23.58 -13.91
CA ASN A 2 -8.88 -23.07 -12.62
C ASN A 2 -8.54 -21.59 -12.83
N GLU A 3 -9.37 -20.68 -12.33
CA GLU A 3 -9.02 -19.25 -12.34
C GLU A 3 -7.76 -19.06 -11.47
N ALA A 4 -6.79 -18.35 -12.02
CA ALA A 4 -5.58 -18.02 -11.28
C ALA A 4 -5.96 -17.16 -10.06
N LEU A 5 -5.34 -17.42 -8.91
CA LEU A 5 -5.60 -16.64 -7.69
C LEU A 5 -5.31 -15.15 -7.94
N PRO A 6 -6.18 -14.24 -7.48
CA PRO A 6 -6.01 -12.80 -7.70
C PRO A 6 -4.87 -12.18 -6.87
N VAL A 7 -4.28 -12.94 -5.96
CA VAL A 7 -3.04 -12.62 -5.26
C VAL A 7 -2.19 -13.89 -5.20
N LEU A 8 -0.92 -13.79 -5.51
CA LEU A 8 0.02 -14.90 -5.49
C LEU A 8 0.99 -14.75 -4.33
N TYR A 9 1.44 -15.88 -3.79
CA TYR A 9 2.50 -15.95 -2.79
C TYR A 9 3.61 -16.85 -3.32
N GLU A 10 4.84 -16.36 -3.31
CA GLU A 10 6.02 -17.12 -3.74
C GLU A 10 7.23 -16.79 -2.85
N ARG A 11 8.23 -17.65 -2.90
CA ARG A 11 9.52 -17.43 -2.23
C ARG A 11 10.53 -16.95 -3.26
N HIS A 12 11.32 -15.96 -2.87
CA HIS A 12 12.50 -15.53 -3.61
C HIS A 12 13.74 -15.85 -2.75
N GLY A 13 14.50 -16.86 -3.16
CA GLY A 13 15.50 -17.47 -2.29
C GLY A 13 14.89 -18.07 -1.03
N GLU A 14 15.67 -18.14 0.03
CA GLU A 14 15.22 -18.75 1.30
C GLU A 14 14.53 -17.76 2.24
N GLN A 15 14.85 -16.46 2.16
CA GLN A 15 14.52 -15.49 3.21
C GLN A 15 13.58 -14.38 2.76
N VAL A 16 13.15 -14.34 1.50
CA VAL A 16 12.26 -13.29 1.00
C VAL A 16 10.93 -13.89 0.55
N ALA A 17 9.82 -13.36 1.07
CA ALA A 17 8.48 -13.65 0.57
C ALA A 17 8.05 -12.58 -0.43
N VAL A 18 7.38 -12.99 -1.51
CA VAL A 18 6.83 -12.09 -2.52
C VAL A 18 5.33 -12.31 -2.61
N ILE A 19 4.58 -11.23 -2.40
CA ILE A 19 3.13 -11.18 -2.55
C ILE A 19 2.83 -10.38 -3.81
N THR A 20 2.24 -11.01 -4.82
CA THR A 20 1.98 -10.37 -6.12
C THR A 20 0.49 -10.17 -6.31
N LEU A 21 0.06 -8.92 -6.51
CA LEU A 21 -1.29 -8.59 -6.96
C LEU A 21 -1.46 -9.08 -8.40
N ASN A 22 -2.41 -9.98 -8.64
CA ASN A 22 -2.50 -10.76 -9.88
C ASN A 22 -3.91 -10.72 -10.47
N ARG A 23 -4.41 -9.50 -10.71
CA ARG A 23 -5.71 -9.25 -11.34
C ARG A 23 -5.55 -8.14 -12.40
N PRO A 24 -4.63 -8.35 -13.40
CA PRO A 24 -4.23 -7.31 -14.34
C PRO A 24 -5.39 -6.80 -15.21
N GLU A 25 -6.37 -7.65 -15.56
CA GLU A 25 -7.57 -7.30 -16.34
C GLU A 25 -8.48 -6.28 -15.64
N LYS A 26 -8.36 -6.18 -14.31
CA LYS A 26 -9.01 -5.15 -13.47
C LYS A 26 -8.01 -4.13 -12.91
N LYS A 27 -6.81 -4.04 -13.52
CA LYS A 27 -5.72 -3.15 -13.04
C LYS A 27 -5.41 -3.33 -11.56
N ASN A 28 -5.45 -4.58 -11.08
CA ASN A 28 -5.26 -4.94 -9.67
C ASN A 28 -6.16 -4.13 -8.71
N ALA A 29 -7.40 -3.81 -9.15
CA ALA A 29 -8.39 -3.20 -8.26
C ALA A 29 -8.73 -4.17 -7.13
N ILE A 30 -8.66 -3.68 -5.90
CA ILE A 30 -8.76 -4.49 -4.67
C ILE A 30 -10.22 -4.74 -4.34
N ASN A 31 -10.62 -6.01 -4.34
CA ASN A 31 -11.88 -6.53 -3.82
C ASN A 31 -11.66 -7.28 -2.48
N LEU A 32 -12.71 -7.77 -1.85
CA LEU A 32 -12.63 -8.44 -0.56
C LEU A 32 -11.75 -9.71 -0.61
N GLN A 33 -11.88 -10.51 -1.66
CA GLN A 33 -11.06 -11.71 -1.84
C GLN A 33 -9.56 -11.39 -1.86
N MET A 34 -9.16 -10.34 -2.60
CA MET A 34 -7.76 -9.90 -2.62
C MET A 34 -7.32 -9.42 -1.22
N ALA A 35 -8.15 -8.66 -0.52
CA ALA A 35 -7.83 -8.18 0.82
C ALA A 35 -7.61 -9.33 1.82
N GLU A 36 -8.44 -10.38 1.76
CA GLU A 36 -8.29 -11.58 2.59
C GLU A 36 -7.03 -12.37 2.25
N LEU A 37 -6.70 -12.51 0.96
CA LEU A 37 -5.47 -13.19 0.53
C LEU A 37 -4.22 -12.40 0.93
N ILE A 38 -4.20 -11.07 0.75
CA ILE A 38 -3.08 -10.21 1.18
C ILE A 38 -2.85 -10.38 2.68
N ARG A 39 -3.91 -10.27 3.50
CA ARG A 39 -3.83 -10.52 4.95
C ARG A 39 -3.24 -11.89 5.26
N THR A 40 -3.77 -12.94 4.60
CA THR A 40 -3.36 -14.32 4.85
C THR A 40 -1.88 -14.51 4.54
N TYR A 41 -1.41 -14.01 3.40
CA TYR A 41 -0.02 -14.15 2.99
C TYR A 41 0.94 -13.28 3.80
N LEU A 42 0.52 -12.09 4.22
CA LEU A 42 1.31 -11.27 5.14
C LEU A 42 1.51 -11.97 6.48
N ARG A 43 0.45 -12.55 7.06
CA ARG A 43 0.55 -13.31 8.31
C ARG A 43 1.36 -14.58 8.13
N GLN A 44 1.21 -15.30 7.00
CA GLN A 44 2.01 -16.46 6.68
C GLN A 44 3.51 -16.10 6.64
N ALA A 45 3.86 -15.02 5.92
CA ALA A 45 5.23 -14.56 5.84
C ALA A 45 5.78 -14.08 7.20
N ASP A 46 4.95 -13.37 8.00
CA ASP A 46 5.38 -12.85 9.30
C ASP A 46 5.62 -13.95 10.33
N ASN A 47 4.85 -15.05 10.27
CA ASN A 47 4.96 -16.20 11.16
C ASN A 47 6.01 -17.24 10.72
N ASP A 48 6.58 -17.12 9.53
CA ASP A 48 7.59 -18.03 9.01
C ASP A 48 8.99 -17.52 9.39
N ASP A 49 9.63 -18.17 10.37
CA ASP A 49 10.96 -17.77 10.88
C ASP A 49 12.05 -17.72 9.80
N SER A 50 11.88 -18.45 8.70
CA SER A 50 12.80 -18.40 7.56
C SER A 50 12.63 -17.16 6.69
N VAL A 51 11.50 -16.44 6.78
CA VAL A 51 11.28 -15.18 6.05
C VAL A 51 11.81 -14.01 6.86
N HIS A 52 12.62 -13.17 6.23
CA HIS A 52 13.21 -11.98 6.86
C HIS A 52 12.67 -10.68 6.26
N ALA A 53 12.23 -10.69 5.01
CA ALA A 53 11.65 -9.54 4.33
C ALA A 53 10.51 -9.94 3.39
N ILE A 54 9.59 -9.01 3.13
CA ILE A 54 8.42 -9.20 2.28
C ILE A 54 8.43 -8.15 1.17
N VAL A 55 8.19 -8.56 -0.07
CA VAL A 55 7.96 -7.67 -1.21
C VAL A 55 6.49 -7.76 -1.60
N LEU A 56 5.80 -6.63 -1.64
CA LEU A 56 4.46 -6.49 -2.21
C LEU A 56 4.58 -5.86 -3.60
N ALA A 57 4.21 -6.59 -4.64
CA ALA A 57 4.35 -6.17 -6.03
C ALA A 57 3.02 -6.25 -6.78
N GLY A 58 2.89 -5.47 -7.85
CA GLY A 58 1.88 -5.69 -8.88
C GLY A 58 2.44 -6.48 -10.06
N GLN A 59 1.62 -6.69 -11.08
CA GLN A 59 2.07 -7.13 -12.40
C GLN A 59 2.78 -5.96 -13.12
N PRO A 60 3.63 -6.22 -14.12
CA PRO A 60 4.24 -5.18 -14.92
C PRO A 60 3.20 -4.15 -15.41
N ALA A 61 3.53 -2.86 -15.33
CA ALA A 61 2.72 -1.70 -15.69
C ALA A 61 1.56 -1.33 -14.73
N VAL A 62 1.19 -2.15 -13.75
CA VAL A 62 0.12 -1.80 -12.80
C VAL A 62 0.39 -2.37 -11.41
N PHE A 63 0.65 -1.50 -10.44
CA PHE A 63 0.65 -1.92 -9.04
C PHE A 63 -0.80 -2.15 -8.57
N SER A 64 -1.60 -1.08 -8.49
CA SER A 64 -3.04 -1.18 -8.20
C SER A 64 -3.79 0.12 -8.55
N ALA A 65 -4.96 0.00 -9.16
CA ALA A 65 -5.88 1.11 -9.37
C ALA A 65 -6.70 1.51 -8.13
N GLY A 66 -6.52 0.82 -7.01
CA GLY A 66 -7.23 1.08 -5.76
C GLY A 66 -8.43 0.17 -5.53
N MET A 67 -9.49 0.67 -4.90
CA MET A 67 -10.69 -0.10 -4.60
C MET A 67 -11.43 -0.51 -5.88
N ASP A 68 -11.94 -1.74 -5.93
CA ASP A 68 -12.82 -2.20 -6.99
C ASP A 68 -14.19 -1.48 -6.87
N ILE A 69 -14.41 -0.50 -7.75
CA ILE A 69 -15.62 0.33 -7.75
C ILE A 69 -16.87 -0.49 -8.07
N ASN A 70 -16.75 -1.53 -8.92
CA ASN A 70 -17.90 -2.38 -9.24
C ASN A 70 -18.32 -3.22 -8.01
N ALA A 71 -17.36 -3.80 -7.30
CA ALA A 71 -17.61 -4.51 -6.06
C ALA A 71 -18.19 -3.57 -4.98
N PHE A 72 -17.68 -2.35 -4.88
CA PHE A 72 -18.19 -1.31 -3.98
C PHE A 72 -19.68 -0.98 -4.25
N HIS A 73 -20.07 -0.81 -5.51
CA HIS A 73 -21.46 -0.57 -5.87
C HIS A 73 -22.40 -1.75 -5.57
N GLN A 74 -21.84 -2.95 -5.43
CA GLN A 74 -22.55 -4.16 -4.99
C GLN A 74 -22.56 -4.32 -3.46
N GLY A 75 -22.05 -3.32 -2.72
CA GLY A 75 -22.00 -3.34 -1.25
C GLY A 75 -20.78 -4.05 -0.66
N GLU A 76 -19.84 -4.51 -1.49
CA GLU A 76 -18.61 -5.14 -1.04
C GLU A 76 -17.55 -4.11 -0.69
N LEU A 77 -16.98 -4.20 0.50
CA LEU A 77 -15.86 -3.39 0.94
C LEU A 77 -14.63 -4.27 1.14
N PRO A 78 -13.49 -3.96 0.54
CA PRO A 78 -12.25 -4.71 0.73
C PRO A 78 -11.56 -4.33 2.07
N ILE A 79 -12.34 -4.41 3.15
CA ILE A 79 -11.91 -4.09 4.52
C ILE A 79 -11.96 -5.37 5.34
N VAL A 80 -10.81 -5.75 5.87
CA VAL A 80 -10.65 -6.93 6.73
C VAL A 80 -10.29 -6.46 8.14
N THR A 81 -11.08 -6.88 9.11
CA THR A 81 -10.84 -6.51 10.52
C THR A 81 -9.83 -7.46 11.15
N PRO A 82 -8.83 -6.96 11.90
CA PRO A 82 -8.53 -5.55 12.21
C PRO A 82 -7.62 -4.85 11.19
N GLU A 83 -7.11 -5.53 10.16
CA GLU A 83 -6.05 -5.04 9.27
C GLU A 83 -6.50 -3.91 8.32
N GLY A 84 -7.81 -3.64 8.22
CA GLY A 84 -8.35 -2.56 7.41
C GLY A 84 -8.37 -2.84 5.91
N PHE A 85 -8.35 -1.79 5.10
CA PHE A 85 -8.38 -1.88 3.64
C PHE A 85 -7.24 -2.74 3.10
N GLY A 86 -7.57 -3.61 2.14
CA GLY A 86 -6.62 -4.49 1.48
C GLY A 86 -5.90 -5.45 2.43
N GLY A 87 -6.40 -5.64 3.67
CA GLY A 87 -5.77 -6.52 4.66
C GLY A 87 -4.38 -6.08 5.13
N LEU A 88 -4.00 -4.82 4.90
CA LEU A 88 -2.64 -4.32 5.17
C LEU A 88 -2.61 -3.00 5.95
N ILE A 89 -3.57 -2.10 5.74
CA ILE A 89 -3.44 -0.69 6.20
C ILE A 89 -3.16 -0.57 7.71
N HIS A 90 -3.72 -1.43 8.53
CA HIS A 90 -3.52 -1.47 9.98
C HIS A 90 -2.83 -2.77 10.44
N ALA A 91 -2.31 -3.57 9.48
CA ALA A 91 -1.64 -4.82 9.82
C ALA A 91 -0.40 -4.56 10.69
N GLN A 92 -0.26 -5.37 11.73
CA GLN A 92 0.92 -5.39 12.59
C GLN A 92 1.84 -6.52 12.10
N ILE A 93 2.78 -6.18 11.24
CA ILE A 93 3.76 -7.10 10.64
C ILE A 93 5.14 -6.71 11.14
N ALA A 94 5.84 -7.63 11.77
CA ALA A 94 7.16 -7.36 12.33
C ALA A 94 8.24 -7.26 11.24
N LYS A 95 8.11 -8.06 10.18
CA LYS A 95 9.07 -8.11 9.07
C LYS A 95 8.93 -6.91 8.15
N VAL A 96 10.03 -6.47 7.56
CA VAL A 96 10.04 -5.31 6.64
C VAL A 96 9.23 -5.64 5.39
N ILE A 97 8.34 -4.72 5.01
CA ILE A 97 7.54 -4.82 3.78
C ILE A 97 8.00 -3.73 2.80
N ILE A 98 8.33 -4.12 1.58
CA ILE A 98 8.75 -3.24 0.49
C ILE A 98 7.68 -3.27 -0.59
N ALA A 99 7.08 -2.13 -0.90
CA ALA A 99 6.22 -2.00 -2.06
C ALA A 99 7.06 -1.81 -3.32
N ALA A 100 6.85 -2.65 -4.33
CA ALA A 100 7.44 -2.54 -5.66
C ALA A 100 6.38 -2.00 -6.64
N VAL A 101 6.47 -0.72 -6.96
CA VAL A 101 5.45 -0.01 -7.74
C VAL A 101 5.94 0.20 -9.17
N ASP A 102 5.57 -0.72 -10.06
CA ASP A 102 5.65 -0.52 -11.50
C ASP A 102 4.30 -0.02 -12.03
N GLY A 103 4.30 1.02 -12.86
CA GLY A 103 3.10 1.63 -13.42
C GLY A 103 2.27 2.42 -12.39
N ILE A 104 0.95 2.21 -12.36
CA ILE A 104 0.05 3.03 -11.55
C ILE A 104 -0.16 2.49 -10.14
N ALA A 105 -0.18 3.40 -9.16
CA ALA A 105 -0.66 3.20 -7.80
C ALA A 105 -1.65 4.31 -7.46
N TYR A 106 -2.96 4.07 -7.63
CA TYR A 106 -3.99 5.09 -7.47
C TYR A 106 -4.91 4.78 -6.29
N GLY A 107 -5.38 5.82 -5.63
CA GLY A 107 -6.32 5.71 -4.52
C GLY A 107 -5.86 4.71 -3.45
N GLY A 108 -6.69 3.72 -3.16
CA GLY A 108 -6.35 2.62 -2.25
C GLY A 108 -5.07 1.86 -2.62
N GLY A 109 -4.66 1.83 -3.89
CA GLY A 109 -3.39 1.25 -4.32
C GLY A 109 -2.19 2.05 -3.79
N PHE A 110 -2.26 3.39 -3.83
CA PHE A 110 -1.22 4.22 -3.22
C PHE A 110 -1.28 4.15 -1.68
N GLU A 111 -2.48 4.01 -1.08
CA GLU A 111 -2.60 3.75 0.35
C GLU A 111 -1.90 2.46 0.78
N LEU A 112 -2.04 1.36 0.01
CA LEU A 112 -1.31 0.10 0.26
C LEU A 112 0.21 0.31 0.19
N ALA A 113 0.70 1.01 -0.83
CA ALA A 113 2.12 1.33 -0.94
C ALA A 113 2.61 2.16 0.26
N LEU A 114 1.85 3.19 0.69
CA LEU A 114 2.17 4.01 1.86
C LEU A 114 2.11 3.22 3.18
N ALA A 115 1.39 2.11 3.24
CA ALA A 115 1.36 1.23 4.41
C ALA A 115 2.62 0.36 4.54
N CYS A 116 3.35 0.14 3.44
CA CYS A 116 4.63 -0.55 3.44
C CYS A 116 5.73 0.31 4.09
N ASP A 117 6.85 -0.33 4.47
CA ASP A 117 7.98 0.36 5.12
C ASP A 117 8.82 1.14 4.13
N LEU A 118 9.02 0.59 2.95
CA LEU A 118 9.74 1.21 1.84
C LEU A 118 8.87 1.16 0.57
N ILE A 119 9.04 2.15 -0.30
CA ILE A 119 8.42 2.17 -1.63
C ILE A 119 9.52 2.34 -2.66
N VAL A 120 9.67 1.35 -3.53
CA VAL A 120 10.50 1.38 -4.72
C VAL A 120 9.60 1.59 -5.92
N ALA A 121 9.88 2.59 -6.74
CA ALA A 121 9.10 2.89 -7.93
C ALA A 121 9.92 2.64 -9.20
N GLY A 122 9.28 2.12 -10.25
CA GLY A 122 9.83 2.18 -11.60
C GLY A 122 9.81 3.61 -12.13
N GLN A 123 10.66 3.94 -13.12
CA GLN A 123 10.72 5.28 -13.72
C GLN A 123 9.37 5.74 -14.28
N GLY A 124 8.57 4.81 -14.80
CA GLY A 124 7.23 5.08 -15.33
C GLY A 124 6.11 5.12 -14.29
N ALA A 125 6.42 4.96 -12.99
CA ALA A 125 5.40 4.91 -11.96
C ALA A 125 4.62 6.23 -11.84
N ARG A 126 3.32 6.11 -11.56
CA ARG A 126 2.39 7.21 -11.41
C ARG A 126 1.54 7.02 -10.17
N PHE A 127 1.39 8.07 -9.40
CA PHE A 127 0.65 8.08 -8.14
C PHE A 127 -0.48 9.11 -8.20
N SER A 128 -1.62 8.81 -7.59
CA SER A 128 -2.73 9.78 -7.51
C SER A 128 -3.70 9.39 -6.39
N PHE A 129 -4.41 10.39 -5.88
CA PHE A 129 -5.57 10.23 -5.01
C PHE A 129 -6.80 10.89 -5.65
N PRO A 130 -7.47 10.24 -6.61
CA PRO A 130 -8.52 10.85 -7.42
C PRO A 130 -9.88 10.96 -6.72
N GLU A 131 -10.00 10.52 -5.46
CA GLU A 131 -11.30 10.32 -4.79
C GLU A 131 -12.07 11.59 -4.54
N THR A 132 -11.42 12.74 -4.38
CA THR A 132 -12.11 14.03 -4.23
C THR A 132 -12.94 14.38 -5.47
N GLY A 133 -12.43 14.04 -6.67
CA GLY A 133 -13.16 14.16 -7.94
C GLY A 133 -14.38 13.22 -8.05
N LEU A 134 -14.42 12.16 -7.25
CA LEU A 134 -15.53 11.20 -7.17
C LEU A 134 -16.50 11.51 -6.02
N GLY A 135 -16.31 12.63 -5.30
CA GLY A 135 -17.10 12.96 -4.12
C GLY A 135 -16.84 12.03 -2.92
N LEU A 136 -15.71 11.32 -2.94
CA LEU A 136 -15.32 10.39 -1.90
C LEU A 136 -14.13 10.93 -1.10
N VAL A 137 -14.04 10.52 0.15
CA VAL A 137 -12.80 10.59 0.93
C VAL A 137 -12.41 9.17 1.26
N ALA A 138 -11.36 8.65 0.65
CA ALA A 138 -10.81 7.38 1.08
C ALA A 138 -10.06 7.60 2.39
N ALA A 139 -10.62 7.10 3.46
CA ALA A 139 -10.17 7.34 4.82
C ALA A 139 -9.41 6.11 5.37
N GLN A 140 -8.64 5.45 4.52
CA GLN A 140 -7.92 4.24 4.92
C GLN A 140 -6.43 4.53 5.25
N GLY A 141 -6.10 5.80 5.47
CA GLY A 141 -4.80 6.17 6.02
C GLY A 141 -4.01 7.23 5.25
N ARG A 142 -4.37 7.54 4.00
CA ARG A 142 -3.60 8.54 3.21
C ARG A 142 -3.57 9.93 3.84
N CYS A 143 -4.71 10.40 4.38
CA CYS A 143 -4.79 11.70 5.05
C CYS A 143 -3.95 11.77 6.34
N ALA A 144 -3.54 10.62 6.87
CA ALA A 144 -2.63 10.52 8.01
C ALA A 144 -1.18 10.25 7.55
N ARG A 145 -0.98 9.27 6.64
CA ARG A 145 0.36 8.82 6.26
C ARG A 145 1.07 9.72 5.27
N LEU A 146 0.35 10.31 4.32
CA LEU A 146 0.99 11.19 3.34
C LEU A 146 1.60 12.43 4.00
N PRO A 147 0.89 13.19 4.87
CA PRO A 147 1.48 14.34 5.55
C PRO A 147 2.62 13.99 6.54
N ALA A 148 2.74 12.72 6.93
CA ALA A 148 3.88 12.26 7.73
C ALA A 148 5.15 12.02 6.89
N ARG A 149 5.05 12.05 5.56
CA ARG A 149 6.17 11.80 4.61
C ARG A 149 6.53 13.03 3.79
N VAL A 150 5.53 13.81 3.38
CA VAL A 150 5.71 15.01 2.57
C VAL A 150 5.25 16.24 3.35
N SER A 151 5.60 17.46 2.90
CA SER A 151 5.07 18.65 3.57
C SER A 151 3.53 18.69 3.51
N PRO A 152 2.86 19.27 4.52
CA PRO A 152 1.39 19.38 4.52
C PRO A 152 0.81 20.06 3.27
N TYR A 153 1.54 21.03 2.69
CA TYR A 153 1.11 21.73 1.47
C TYR A 153 1.13 20.81 0.25
N VAL A 154 2.18 19.99 0.10
CA VAL A 154 2.27 18.97 -0.96
C VAL A 154 1.17 17.93 -0.76
N ALA A 155 0.96 17.46 0.47
CA ALA A 155 -0.09 16.50 0.77
C ALA A 155 -1.48 17.05 0.39
N LEU A 156 -1.78 18.31 0.75
CA LEU A 156 -3.05 18.96 0.41
C LEU A 156 -3.21 19.13 -1.11
N ASP A 157 -2.15 19.54 -1.82
CA ASP A 157 -2.18 19.64 -3.28
C ASP A 157 -2.56 18.29 -3.91
N TRP A 158 -1.84 17.22 -3.58
CA TRP A 158 -2.10 15.90 -4.17
C TRP A 158 -3.48 15.34 -3.80
N LEU A 159 -3.90 15.52 -2.53
CA LEU A 159 -5.16 14.99 -2.03
C LEU A 159 -6.39 15.79 -2.53
N LEU A 160 -6.28 17.10 -2.70
CA LEU A 160 -7.42 17.95 -3.09
C LEU A 160 -7.57 18.02 -4.61
N THR A 161 -6.45 18.08 -5.34
CA THR A 161 -6.50 18.15 -6.81
C THR A 161 -6.70 16.80 -7.47
N GLY A 162 -6.26 15.71 -6.80
CA GLY A 162 -6.28 14.37 -7.37
C GLY A 162 -5.36 14.20 -8.60
N ARG A 163 -4.45 15.16 -8.82
CA ARG A 163 -3.55 15.13 -9.96
C ARG A 163 -2.62 13.92 -9.94
N ILE A 164 -2.12 13.57 -11.10
CA ILE A 164 -1.11 12.53 -11.23
C ILE A 164 0.25 13.09 -10.83
N VAL A 165 0.97 12.34 -10.01
CA VAL A 165 2.32 12.59 -9.54
C VAL A 165 3.24 11.53 -10.14
N ASP A 166 4.34 11.93 -10.75
CA ASP A 166 5.32 10.97 -11.27
C ASP A 166 6.32 10.51 -10.21
N ALA A 167 7.13 9.52 -10.56
CA ALA A 167 8.11 8.94 -9.64
C ALA A 167 9.16 9.95 -9.18
N GLN A 168 9.59 10.86 -10.06
CA GLN A 168 10.63 11.85 -9.73
C GLN A 168 10.10 12.88 -8.73
N GLU A 169 8.89 13.36 -8.94
CA GLU A 169 8.22 14.26 -8.00
C GLU A 169 7.97 13.56 -6.65
N ALA A 170 7.47 12.32 -6.67
CA ALA A 170 7.23 11.54 -5.46
C ALA A 170 8.52 11.31 -4.66
N LEU A 171 9.66 11.07 -5.33
CA LEU A 171 10.96 10.94 -4.69
C LEU A 171 11.44 12.27 -4.11
N SER A 172 11.34 13.36 -4.86
CA SER A 172 11.82 14.68 -4.44
C SER A 172 11.12 15.20 -3.17
N HIS A 173 9.87 14.79 -2.97
CA HIS A 173 9.10 15.13 -1.77
C HIS A 173 9.17 14.08 -0.65
N GLY A 174 9.86 12.94 -0.87
CA GLY A 174 10.03 11.89 0.14
C GLY A 174 8.83 10.95 0.29
N ALA A 175 7.89 10.97 -0.66
CA ALA A 175 6.76 10.04 -0.65
C ALA A 175 7.17 8.60 -0.95
N ILE A 176 8.25 8.42 -1.71
CA ILE A 176 8.85 7.12 -2.03
C ILE A 176 10.33 7.07 -1.65
N SER A 177 10.88 5.85 -1.51
CA SER A 177 12.24 5.64 -1.01
C SER A 177 13.29 5.72 -2.11
N ARG A 178 12.99 5.25 -3.32
CA ARG A 178 13.88 5.30 -4.48
C ARG A 178 13.18 4.98 -5.80
N ILE A 179 13.83 5.32 -6.90
CA ILE A 179 13.46 4.95 -8.26
C ILE A 179 14.45 3.91 -8.75
N SER A 180 13.96 2.83 -9.36
CA SER A 180 14.79 1.77 -9.95
C SER A 180 15.27 2.17 -11.35
N GLU A 181 16.46 1.69 -11.73
CA GLU A 181 16.94 1.78 -13.12
C GLU A 181 16.26 0.74 -14.02
N GLY A 182 15.94 -0.43 -13.47
CA GLY A 182 15.15 -1.50 -14.09
C GLY A 182 13.71 -1.49 -13.61
N THR A 183 13.14 -2.67 -13.33
CA THR A 183 11.81 -2.77 -12.73
C THR A 183 11.87 -2.47 -11.23
N ALA A 184 10.78 -1.94 -10.68
CA ALA A 184 10.66 -1.74 -9.24
C ALA A 184 10.74 -3.07 -8.49
N ARG A 185 10.24 -4.15 -9.10
CA ARG A 185 10.29 -5.50 -8.51
C ARG A 185 11.73 -5.99 -8.34
N GLU A 186 12.58 -5.88 -9.35
CA GLU A 186 13.99 -6.29 -9.27
C GLU A 186 14.73 -5.54 -8.19
N GLU A 187 14.57 -4.22 -8.14
CA GLU A 187 15.22 -3.38 -7.13
C GLU A 187 14.68 -3.67 -5.72
N ALA A 188 13.37 -3.88 -5.56
CA ALA A 188 12.77 -4.24 -4.27
C ALA A 188 13.28 -5.61 -3.77
N LEU A 189 13.44 -6.59 -4.66
CA LEU A 189 14.02 -7.90 -4.32
C LEU A 189 15.48 -7.74 -3.87
N ARG A 190 16.28 -6.96 -4.59
CA ARG A 190 17.67 -6.67 -4.22
C ARG A 190 17.77 -6.02 -2.83
N ILE A 191 16.86 -5.08 -2.50
CA ILE A 191 16.81 -4.46 -1.16
C ILE A 191 16.35 -5.49 -0.11
N ALA A 192 15.35 -6.30 -0.44
CA ALA A 192 14.85 -7.35 0.46
C ALA A 192 15.95 -8.35 0.81
N GLU A 193 16.77 -8.79 -0.16
CA GLU A 193 17.93 -9.64 0.08
C GLU A 193 18.98 -8.97 0.97
N GLN A 194 19.26 -7.67 0.76
CA GLN A 194 20.18 -6.92 1.61
C GLN A 194 19.69 -6.85 3.06
N ILE A 195 18.38 -6.67 3.27
CA ILE A 195 17.76 -6.64 4.59
C ILE A 195 17.77 -8.05 5.19
N ALA A 196 17.44 -9.06 4.41
CA ALA A 196 17.40 -10.45 4.84
C ALA A 196 18.78 -10.96 5.29
N GLY A 197 19.86 -10.46 4.69
CA GLY A 197 21.24 -10.73 5.13
C GLY A 197 21.66 -10.03 6.41
N LYS A 198 20.78 -9.25 7.08
CA LYS A 198 21.05 -8.61 8.37
C LYS A 198 20.45 -9.43 9.50
N ASP A 199 20.79 -9.07 10.74
CA ASP A 199 20.13 -9.63 11.91
C ASP A 199 18.64 -9.30 11.91
N LEU A 200 17.79 -10.33 11.97
CA LEU A 200 16.34 -10.18 11.89
C LEU A 200 15.78 -9.38 13.06
N ALA A 201 16.23 -9.68 14.29
CA ALA A 201 15.73 -9.02 15.50
C ALA A 201 16.11 -7.53 15.52
N ALA A 202 17.32 -7.19 15.08
CA ALA A 202 17.76 -5.81 14.92
C ALA A 202 16.91 -5.07 13.87
N SER A 203 16.66 -5.67 12.71
CA SER A 203 15.82 -5.10 11.64
C SER A 203 14.39 -4.84 12.09
N GLN A 204 13.78 -5.80 12.78
CA GLN A 204 12.45 -5.67 13.37
C GLN A 204 12.40 -4.58 14.46
N THR A 205 13.43 -4.48 15.30
CA THR A 205 13.52 -3.46 16.34
C THR A 205 13.60 -2.06 15.75
N VAL A 206 14.45 -1.85 14.74
CA VAL A 206 14.54 -0.56 14.01
C VAL A 206 13.19 -0.18 13.41
N LYS A 207 12.55 -1.11 12.70
CA LYS A 207 11.21 -0.89 12.15
C LYS A 207 10.21 -0.50 13.24
N ALA A 208 10.16 -1.25 14.35
CA ALA A 208 9.22 -0.99 15.44
C ALA A 208 9.40 0.40 16.05
N ILE A 209 10.64 0.84 16.29
CA ILE A 209 10.94 2.19 16.83
C ILE A 209 10.46 3.27 15.88
N VAL A 210 10.79 3.17 14.59
CA VAL A 210 10.40 4.16 13.58
C VAL A 210 8.87 4.20 13.42
N ARG A 211 8.22 3.02 13.31
CA ARG A 211 6.76 2.92 13.17
C ARG A 211 6.02 3.47 14.39
N GLN A 212 6.53 3.26 15.62
CA GLN A 212 5.93 3.83 16.83
C GLN A 212 6.02 5.37 16.83
N GLY A 213 7.14 5.94 16.36
CA GLY A 213 7.28 7.38 16.20
C GLY A 213 6.26 7.95 15.21
N LEU A 214 6.13 7.33 14.03
CA LEU A 214 5.17 7.72 13.01
C LEU A 214 3.71 7.57 13.50
N ALA A 215 3.39 6.48 14.19
CA ALA A 215 2.04 6.24 14.71
C ALA A 215 1.57 7.34 15.65
N ARG A 216 2.45 7.94 16.45
CA ARG A 216 2.12 9.09 17.31
C ARG A 216 1.74 10.34 16.51
N GLN A 217 2.29 10.53 15.32
CA GLN A 217 1.95 11.64 14.45
C GLN A 217 0.67 11.36 13.66
N GLU A 218 0.44 10.11 13.27
CA GLU A 218 -0.70 9.67 12.45
C GLU A 218 -2.00 9.51 13.27
N ALA A 219 -1.92 9.06 14.52
CA ALA A 219 -3.07 8.71 15.35
C ALA A 219 -4.13 9.81 15.50
N PRO A 220 -3.79 11.10 15.71
CA PRO A 220 -4.78 12.16 15.78
C PRO A 220 -5.59 12.30 14.48
N SER A 221 -4.93 12.16 13.32
CA SER A 221 -5.58 12.25 12.01
C SER A 221 -6.50 11.05 11.78
N PHE A 222 -6.09 9.83 12.15
CA PHE A 222 -6.94 8.64 12.08
C PHE A 222 -8.19 8.77 12.97
N ALA A 223 -8.06 9.30 14.17
CA ALA A 223 -9.19 9.52 15.07
C ALA A 223 -10.16 10.60 14.52
N PHE A 224 -9.62 11.72 14.03
CA PHE A 224 -10.43 12.81 13.51
C PHE A 224 -11.20 12.45 12.24
N GLN A 225 -10.61 11.70 11.32
CA GLN A 225 -11.20 11.42 10.00
C GLN A 225 -12.53 10.66 10.06
N GLN A 226 -12.79 9.87 11.10
CA GLN A 226 -13.99 9.02 11.20
C GLN A 226 -15.28 9.82 11.10
N GLY A 227 -15.41 10.92 11.85
CA GLY A 227 -16.60 11.76 11.84
C GLY A 227 -16.86 12.47 10.51
N PRO A 228 -15.91 13.22 9.95
CA PRO A 228 -16.06 13.84 8.62
C PRO A 228 -16.37 12.87 7.49
N VAL A 229 -15.73 11.72 7.46
CA VAL A 229 -15.96 10.69 6.43
C VAL A 229 -17.37 10.13 6.50
N GLU A 230 -17.84 9.83 7.70
CA GLU A 230 -19.19 9.32 7.88
C GLU A 230 -20.26 10.35 7.45
N ARG A 231 -20.09 11.63 7.82
CA ARG A 231 -20.99 12.68 7.33
C ARG A 231 -21.02 12.78 5.81
N LEU A 232 -19.89 12.66 5.15
CA LEU A 232 -19.81 12.69 3.69
C LEU A 232 -20.52 11.47 3.05
N ARG A 233 -20.33 10.27 3.60
CA ARG A 233 -21.02 9.05 3.15
C ARG A 233 -22.53 9.20 3.26
N GLN A 234 -23.02 9.72 4.40
CA GLN A 234 -24.45 9.96 4.61
C GLN A 234 -25.00 11.01 3.65
N ALA A 235 -24.24 12.06 3.36
CA ALA A 235 -24.65 13.07 2.38
C ALA A 235 -24.68 12.52 0.94
N ALA A 236 -23.73 11.65 0.58
CA ALA A 236 -23.70 11.00 -0.73
C ALA A 236 -24.88 10.01 -0.92
N ALA A 237 -25.28 9.29 0.13
CA ALA A 237 -26.40 8.33 0.10
C ALA A 237 -27.78 9.03 -0.03
N ARG A 238 -27.86 10.36 0.16
CA ARG A 238 -29.09 11.16 0.04
C ARG A 238 -29.24 11.83 -1.35
N ARG A 239 -28.25 11.69 -2.22
CA ARG A 239 -28.24 12.22 -3.61
C ARG A 239 -28.61 11.11 -4.59
#